data_fb8f21edaa4d1dfb46f3e838cb2665bc
#
_entry.id   fb8f21edaa4d1dfb46f3e838cb2665bc
#
_cell.length_a   1.000
_cell.length_b   1.000
_cell.length_c   1.000
_cell.angle_alpha   90.00
_cell.angle_beta   90.00
_cell.angle_gamma   90.00
#
_symmetry.space_group_name_H-M   'P 1'
#
loop_
_entity.id
_entity.type
_entity.pdbx_description
1 polymer ?
#
loop_
_entity_poly.entity_id
_entity_poly.type
_entity_poly.pdbx_seq_one_letter_code
_entity_poly.pdbx_strand_id
1 'polypeptide(L)'
;DDDGKTFTKTYYSEGGIVEFVELIDKNANRQPLIPTVIYCDGLDAASNVTVEVAMQYNAGYQEHIFSYVNNINTIEGGTHVAGFRRSITRVFKSYGEKQGMFDKAKVTIEGDDFREGISAIISVKVPEPQFEGQTKTKLGNSEVMGVVDTTLSRVLEAYLEENPRDAKTIIQKVILAAQARAAAKRARDMVQRKSVLVGGGLPGKLADCQSKDASQSELFLVEGDSAGGTAKQGRNREFQAVL
;
A
#
# COMPACT_ATOMS: atom_id res chain seq x y z
N ASP A 1 -19.09 -21.42 30.64
CA ASP A 1 -19.83 -22.68 30.84
C ASP A 1 -19.63 -23.17 32.24
N ASP A 2 -20.74 -23.43 32.90
CA ASP A 2 -20.89 -23.53 34.36
C ASP A 2 -20.55 -24.93 34.91
N ASP A 3 -19.63 -25.65 34.28
CA ASP A 3 -19.25 -27.02 34.68
C ASP A 3 -18.08 -27.06 35.70
N GLY A 4 -17.67 -25.94 36.28
CA GLY A 4 -16.63 -25.89 37.31
C GLY A 4 -15.26 -26.38 36.87
N LYS A 5 -15.05 -26.58 35.56
CA LYS A 5 -13.76 -27.00 35.00
C LYS A 5 -12.89 -25.77 34.75
N THR A 6 -11.78 -25.66 35.47
CA THR A 6 -10.75 -24.66 35.20
C THR A 6 -9.94 -25.09 34.00
N PHE A 7 -9.99 -24.28 32.91
CA PHE A 7 -9.13 -24.46 31.75
C PHE A 7 -7.91 -23.57 31.93
N THR A 8 -6.74 -24.15 32.01
CA THR A 8 -5.47 -23.43 32.05
C THR A 8 -4.85 -23.51 30.63
N LYS A 9 -4.59 -22.36 30.04
CA LYS A 9 -3.85 -22.28 28.77
C LYS A 9 -2.55 -21.53 29.02
N THR A 10 -1.44 -22.19 28.82
CA THR A 10 -0.10 -21.58 28.97
C THR A 10 0.33 -21.06 27.61
N TYR A 11 0.73 -19.80 27.56
CA TYR A 11 1.33 -19.19 26.39
C TYR A 11 2.82 -19.01 26.67
N TYR A 12 3.65 -19.50 25.78
CA TYR A 12 5.09 -19.36 25.82
C TYR A 12 5.61 -19.06 24.41
N SER A 13 6.48 -18.06 24.27
CA SER A 13 7.13 -17.69 23.02
C SER A 13 8.58 -17.33 23.32
N GLU A 14 9.51 -18.15 22.84
CA GLU A 14 10.95 -17.85 22.92
C GLU A 14 11.38 -16.83 21.87
N GLY A 15 10.73 -16.85 20.71
CA GLY A 15 11.05 -15.98 19.57
C GLY A 15 10.45 -14.58 19.64
N GLY A 16 9.72 -14.25 20.72
CA GLY A 16 9.15 -12.92 20.92
C GLY A 16 8.25 -12.46 19.76
N ILE A 17 8.40 -11.20 19.32
CA ILE A 17 7.58 -10.64 18.25
C ILE A 17 7.95 -11.19 16.84
N VAL A 18 9.14 -11.78 16.67
CA VAL A 18 9.54 -12.46 15.44
C VAL A 18 8.66 -13.69 15.21
N GLU A 19 8.59 -14.58 16.19
CA GLU A 19 7.73 -15.76 16.15
C GLU A 19 6.25 -15.38 15.97
N PHE A 20 5.84 -14.24 16.55
CA PHE A 20 4.48 -13.77 16.43
C PHE A 20 4.15 -13.30 14.97
N VAL A 21 5.07 -12.64 14.28
CA VAL A 21 4.90 -12.30 12.85
C VAL A 21 4.76 -13.58 12.01
N GLU A 22 5.64 -14.57 12.22
CA GLU A 22 5.58 -15.85 11.52
C GLU A 22 4.26 -16.58 11.77
N LEU A 23 3.79 -16.58 13.02
CA LEU A 23 2.51 -17.20 13.40
C LEU A 23 1.31 -16.51 12.72
N ILE A 24 1.30 -15.17 12.64
CA ILE A 24 0.27 -14.41 11.96
C ILE A 24 0.18 -14.80 10.48
N ASP A 25 1.33 -14.86 9.80
CA ASP A 25 1.36 -15.21 8.38
C ASP A 25 1.02 -16.68 8.14
N LYS A 26 1.52 -17.58 8.98
CA LYS A 26 1.18 -19.00 8.94
C LYS A 26 -0.32 -19.25 9.12
N ASN A 27 -0.94 -18.62 10.11
CA ASN A 27 -2.38 -18.78 10.39
C ASN A 27 -3.26 -18.23 9.26
N ALA A 28 -2.78 -17.25 8.53
CA ALA A 28 -3.45 -16.66 7.39
C ALA A 28 -3.04 -17.31 6.04
N ASN A 29 -2.26 -18.39 6.07
CA ASN A 29 -1.71 -19.07 4.88
C ASN A 29 -0.99 -18.12 3.92
N ARG A 30 -0.29 -17.11 4.43
CA ARG A 30 0.50 -16.19 3.62
C ARG A 30 1.89 -16.77 3.38
N GLN A 31 2.29 -16.81 2.13
CA GLN A 31 3.61 -17.31 1.76
C GLN A 31 4.65 -16.20 1.91
N PRO A 32 5.71 -16.39 2.72
CA PRO A 32 6.78 -15.41 2.83
C PRO A 32 7.54 -15.25 1.50
N LEU A 33 7.89 -14.03 1.15
CA LEU A 33 8.71 -13.72 -0.03
C LEU A 33 10.20 -13.77 0.25
N ILE A 34 10.57 -13.51 1.50
CA ILE A 34 11.95 -13.58 1.99
C ILE A 34 12.02 -14.57 3.15
N PRO A 35 13.13 -15.30 3.31
CA PRO A 35 13.22 -16.37 4.30
C PRO A 35 13.27 -15.84 5.75
N THR A 36 13.71 -14.60 5.94
CA THR A 36 14.01 -14.03 7.25
C THR A 36 13.00 -12.97 7.63
N VAL A 37 12.53 -13.00 8.89
CA VAL A 37 11.83 -11.87 9.49
C VAL A 37 12.86 -10.78 9.82
N ILE A 38 12.65 -9.58 9.31
CA ILE A 38 13.50 -8.42 9.62
C ILE A 38 13.16 -7.95 11.02
N TYR A 39 14.12 -7.98 11.92
CA TYR A 39 13.97 -7.59 13.31
C TYR A 39 14.82 -6.36 13.61
N CYS A 40 14.25 -5.45 14.39
CA CYS A 40 14.89 -4.22 14.84
C CYS A 40 14.52 -3.97 16.29
N ASP A 41 15.51 -3.66 17.09
CA ASP A 41 15.32 -3.11 18.43
C ASP A 41 16.24 -1.92 18.70
N GLY A 42 15.85 -1.05 19.60
CA GLY A 42 16.66 0.09 19.98
C GLY A 42 16.05 0.93 21.08
N LEU A 43 16.92 1.61 21.80
CA LEU A 43 16.59 2.61 22.82
C LEU A 43 17.09 3.97 22.35
N ASP A 44 16.20 4.95 22.30
CA ASP A 44 16.58 6.36 22.19
C ASP A 44 16.86 6.93 23.58
N ALA A 45 18.13 7.20 23.84
CA ALA A 45 18.57 7.68 25.17
C ALA A 45 18.05 9.08 25.51
N ALA A 46 17.69 9.90 24.50
CA ALA A 46 17.21 11.26 24.72
C ALA A 46 15.77 11.30 25.22
N SER A 47 14.90 10.48 24.63
CA SER A 47 13.47 10.38 24.99
C SER A 47 13.15 9.19 25.90
N ASN A 48 14.12 8.30 26.14
CA ASN A 48 13.94 7.02 26.84
C ASN A 48 12.83 6.15 26.22
N VAL A 49 12.64 6.27 24.91
CA VAL A 49 11.69 5.45 24.15
C VAL A 49 12.41 4.20 23.63
N THR A 50 11.85 3.03 23.96
CA THR A 50 12.31 1.77 23.38
C THR A 50 11.43 1.41 22.19
N VAL A 51 12.06 0.97 21.10
CA VAL A 51 11.39 0.53 19.87
C VAL A 51 11.76 -0.92 19.62
N GLU A 52 10.79 -1.74 19.31
CA GLU A 52 10.95 -3.11 18.88
C GLU A 52 10.02 -3.37 17.69
N VAL A 53 10.57 -3.81 16.56
CA VAL A 53 9.84 -4.06 15.31
C VAL A 53 10.25 -5.40 14.73
N ALA A 54 9.27 -6.21 14.36
CA ALA A 54 9.48 -7.37 13.52
C ALA A 54 8.59 -7.25 12.27
N MET A 55 9.13 -7.54 11.09
CA MET A 55 8.39 -7.44 9.84
C MET A 55 8.81 -8.49 8.82
N GLN A 56 7.88 -8.93 7.99
CA GLN A 56 8.10 -9.85 6.90
C GLN A 56 7.28 -9.44 5.68
N TYR A 57 7.86 -9.63 4.48
CA TYR A 57 7.12 -9.51 3.24
C TYR A 57 6.57 -10.87 2.82
N ASN A 58 5.31 -10.88 2.38
CA ASN A 58 4.61 -12.06 1.90
C ASN A 58 3.97 -11.82 0.51
N ALA A 59 3.45 -12.88 -0.11
CA ALA A 59 2.84 -12.81 -1.43
C ALA A 59 1.45 -12.13 -1.45
N GLY A 60 0.91 -11.73 -0.30
CA GLY A 60 -0.38 -11.05 -0.20
C GLY A 60 -0.39 -9.64 -0.77
N TYR A 61 -1.56 -9.00 -0.73
CA TYR A 61 -1.79 -7.67 -1.29
C TYR A 61 -2.12 -6.61 -0.23
N GLN A 62 -2.27 -7.01 1.04
CA GLN A 62 -2.68 -6.12 2.12
C GLN A 62 -1.54 -5.86 3.09
N GLU A 63 -1.57 -4.69 3.71
CA GLU A 63 -0.75 -4.33 4.85
C GLU A 63 -1.40 -4.86 6.13
N HIS A 64 -0.63 -5.61 6.93
CA HIS A 64 -1.07 -6.14 8.23
C HIS A 64 -0.11 -5.66 9.32
N ILE A 65 -0.50 -4.61 10.02
CA ILE A 65 0.29 -4.03 11.12
C ILE A 65 -0.44 -4.22 12.44
N PHE A 66 0.25 -4.80 13.39
CA PHE A 66 -0.15 -4.84 14.79
C PHE A 66 0.75 -3.91 15.59
N SER A 67 0.17 -2.96 16.29
CA SER A 67 0.95 -1.93 16.98
C SER A 67 0.60 -1.85 18.46
N TYR A 68 1.63 -1.68 19.27
CA TYR A 68 1.55 -1.70 20.73
C TYR A 68 2.33 -0.54 21.34
N VAL A 69 1.76 0.06 22.37
CA VAL A 69 2.40 1.06 23.22
C VAL A 69 2.30 0.58 24.67
N ASN A 70 3.44 0.34 25.34
CA ASN A 70 3.46 -0.22 26.68
C ASN A 70 2.55 -1.46 26.82
N ASN A 71 2.61 -2.36 25.84
CA ASN A 71 1.79 -3.57 25.69
C ASN A 71 0.27 -3.33 25.46
N ILE A 72 -0.16 -2.08 25.29
CA ILE A 72 -1.54 -1.75 24.93
C ILE A 72 -1.65 -1.80 23.39
N ASN A 73 -2.60 -2.58 22.88
CA ASN A 73 -2.86 -2.64 21.44
C ASN A 73 -3.49 -1.33 20.93
N THR A 74 -2.78 -0.64 20.04
CA THR A 74 -3.23 0.62 19.44
C THR A 74 -3.83 0.33 18.05
N ILE A 75 -5.11 -0.08 18.03
CA ILE A 75 -5.80 -0.54 16.80
C ILE A 75 -5.91 0.54 15.72
N GLU A 76 -5.89 1.82 16.08
CA GLU A 76 -5.89 2.96 15.17
C GLU A 76 -4.46 3.45 14.87
N GLY A 77 -3.43 2.76 15.40
CA GLY A 77 -2.03 3.11 15.19
C GLY A 77 -1.60 4.35 15.97
N GLY A 78 -1.05 5.30 15.24
CA GLY A 78 -0.53 6.56 15.78
C GLY A 78 0.86 6.89 15.25
N THR A 79 1.59 7.72 15.98
CA THR A 79 2.90 8.26 15.56
C THR A 79 3.97 7.18 15.35
N HIS A 80 3.97 6.09 16.13
CA HIS A 80 4.88 4.95 15.94
C HIS A 80 4.64 4.21 14.63
N VAL A 81 3.37 4.01 14.24
CA VAL A 81 3.02 3.42 12.94
C VAL A 81 3.37 4.38 11.78
N ALA A 82 3.16 5.69 11.99
CA ALA A 82 3.56 6.69 11.02
C ALA A 82 5.09 6.70 10.79
N GLY A 83 5.88 6.59 11.87
CA GLY A 83 7.34 6.44 11.80
C GLY A 83 7.77 5.19 11.03
N PHE A 84 7.14 4.05 11.32
CA PHE A 84 7.36 2.80 10.60
C PHE A 84 7.11 2.95 9.09
N ARG A 85 5.93 3.45 8.69
CA ARG A 85 5.57 3.63 7.28
C ARG A 85 6.50 4.61 6.55
N ARG A 86 6.93 5.65 7.24
CA ARG A 86 7.90 6.62 6.72
C ARG A 86 9.25 5.96 6.46
N SER A 87 9.77 5.21 7.42
CA SER A 87 11.03 4.48 7.31
C SER A 87 11.01 3.51 6.13
N ILE A 88 10.01 2.64 6.06
CA ILE A 88 9.83 1.66 4.96
C ILE A 88 9.87 2.37 3.61
N THR A 89 9.03 3.37 3.42
CA THR A 89 8.95 4.09 2.14
C THR A 89 10.27 4.75 1.78
N ARG A 90 10.91 5.44 2.72
CA ARG A 90 12.15 6.18 2.48
C ARG A 90 13.32 5.26 2.16
N VAL A 91 13.53 4.23 2.96
CA VAL A 91 14.69 3.35 2.83
C VAL A 91 14.60 2.50 1.57
N PHE A 92 13.47 1.81 1.33
CA PHE A 92 13.33 0.99 0.12
C PHE A 92 13.32 1.83 -1.15
N LYS A 93 12.72 3.02 -1.12
CA LYS A 93 12.77 3.94 -2.26
C LYS A 93 14.20 4.36 -2.58
N SER A 94 14.94 4.84 -1.57
CA SER A 94 16.34 5.24 -1.73
C SER A 94 17.22 4.11 -2.25
N TYR A 95 17.05 2.89 -1.72
CA TYR A 95 17.78 1.73 -2.18
C TYR A 95 17.45 1.38 -3.65
N GLY A 96 16.18 1.30 -4.00
CA GLY A 96 15.73 0.98 -5.36
C GLY A 96 16.18 2.02 -6.39
N GLU A 97 16.18 3.32 -6.03
CA GLU A 97 16.70 4.40 -6.87
C GLU A 97 18.23 4.28 -7.06
N LYS A 98 19.00 4.09 -5.98
CA LYS A 98 20.45 3.90 -6.03
C LYS A 98 20.86 2.71 -6.92
N GLN A 99 20.07 1.65 -6.91
CA GLN A 99 20.32 0.44 -7.70
C GLN A 99 19.71 0.51 -9.13
N GLY A 100 19.09 1.63 -9.53
CA GLY A 100 18.44 1.79 -10.84
C GLY A 100 17.29 0.80 -11.09
N MET A 101 16.68 0.26 -10.02
CA MET A 101 15.65 -0.80 -10.15
C MET A 101 14.31 -0.25 -10.65
N PHE A 102 14.03 1.02 -10.43
CA PHE A 102 12.78 1.67 -10.85
C PHE A 102 12.80 2.20 -12.29
N ASP A 103 13.98 2.36 -12.91
CA ASP A 103 14.12 2.97 -14.24
C ASP A 103 13.32 2.25 -15.32
N LYS A 104 13.19 0.92 -15.20
CA LYS A 104 12.47 0.06 -16.13
C LYS A 104 10.98 -0.11 -15.80
N ALA A 105 10.53 0.36 -14.65
CA ALA A 105 9.18 0.09 -14.17
C ALA A 105 8.08 0.78 -15.00
N LYS A 106 8.38 1.93 -15.63
CA LYS A 106 7.46 2.76 -16.45
C LYS A 106 6.16 3.12 -15.71
N VAL A 107 6.20 3.16 -14.38
CA VAL A 107 5.09 3.52 -13.48
C VAL A 107 5.63 4.37 -12.35
N THR A 108 4.77 5.24 -11.80
CA THR A 108 5.09 6.00 -10.59
C THR A 108 4.91 5.11 -9.37
N ILE A 109 5.95 4.98 -8.56
CA ILE A 109 5.92 4.25 -7.29
C ILE A 109 5.39 5.19 -6.20
N GLU A 110 4.37 4.77 -5.46
CA GLU A 110 3.78 5.51 -4.34
C GLU A 110 4.12 4.85 -3.00
N GLY A 111 3.92 5.57 -1.89
CA GLY A 111 4.24 5.06 -0.56
C GLY A 111 3.50 3.77 -0.19
N ASP A 112 2.27 3.60 -0.68
CA ASP A 112 1.44 2.43 -0.42
C ASP A 112 1.99 1.17 -1.11
N ASP A 113 2.63 1.32 -2.27
CA ASP A 113 3.21 0.20 -3.01
C ASP A 113 4.32 -0.51 -2.19
N PHE A 114 5.05 0.23 -1.33
CA PHE A 114 6.07 -0.33 -0.44
C PHE A 114 5.49 -1.14 0.72
N ARG A 115 4.20 -1.00 1.01
CA ARG A 115 3.53 -1.66 2.14
C ARG A 115 2.66 -2.83 1.72
N GLU A 116 2.50 -3.05 0.43
CA GLU A 116 1.75 -4.20 -0.09
C GLU A 116 2.43 -5.52 0.27
N GLY A 117 1.68 -6.40 0.94
CA GLY A 117 2.17 -7.70 1.38
C GLY A 117 3.12 -7.64 2.58
N ILE A 118 3.03 -6.59 3.41
CA ILE A 118 3.80 -6.50 4.66
C ILE A 118 2.98 -7.04 5.84
N SER A 119 3.59 -7.89 6.66
CA SER A 119 3.12 -8.22 8.01
C SER A 119 4.14 -7.70 9.00
N ALA A 120 3.69 -6.91 9.97
CA ALA A 120 4.58 -6.29 10.95
C ALA A 120 3.95 -6.18 12.34
N ILE A 121 4.81 -6.26 13.34
CA ILE A 121 4.51 -5.92 14.73
C ILE A 121 5.42 -4.79 15.14
N ILE A 122 4.83 -3.73 15.69
CA ILE A 122 5.52 -2.55 16.19
C ILE A 122 5.20 -2.42 17.66
N SER A 123 6.19 -2.54 18.53
CA SER A 123 6.07 -2.38 19.95
C SER A 123 6.97 -1.25 20.43
N VAL A 124 6.39 -0.26 21.07
CA VAL A 124 7.15 0.85 21.66
C VAL A 124 6.89 0.93 23.17
N LYS A 125 7.92 1.23 23.94
CA LYS A 125 7.79 1.58 25.35
C LYS A 125 8.09 3.07 25.48
N VAL A 126 7.09 3.80 25.95
CA VAL A 126 7.10 5.26 26.07
C VAL A 126 6.89 5.61 27.54
N PRO A 127 7.77 6.42 28.17
CA PRO A 127 7.62 6.77 29.59
C PRO A 127 6.30 7.46 29.90
N GLU A 128 5.92 8.44 29.08
CA GLU A 128 4.69 9.24 29.24
C GLU A 128 3.85 9.18 27.97
N PRO A 129 3.11 8.08 27.70
CA PRO A 129 2.36 7.93 26.50
C PRO A 129 1.12 8.84 26.49
N GLN A 130 0.99 9.63 25.43
CA GLN A 130 -0.18 10.46 25.15
C GLN A 130 -1.04 9.77 24.10
N PHE A 131 -2.26 9.41 24.47
CA PHE A 131 -3.20 8.77 23.57
C PHE A 131 -4.29 9.73 23.11
N GLU A 132 -4.74 9.58 21.88
CA GLU A 132 -5.96 10.23 21.41
C GLU A 132 -7.17 9.47 22.02
N GLY A 133 -7.81 10.08 23.00
CA GLY A 133 -8.98 9.53 23.66
C GLY A 133 -8.71 8.52 24.78
N GLN A 134 -9.74 8.22 25.56
CA GLN A 134 -9.68 7.36 26.74
C GLN A 134 -9.48 5.88 26.41
N THR A 135 -9.86 5.46 25.21
CA THR A 135 -9.74 4.07 24.74
C THR A 135 -8.31 3.66 24.39
N LYS A 136 -7.37 4.61 24.38
CA LYS A 136 -5.94 4.39 24.11
C LYS A 136 -5.65 3.68 22.76
N THR A 137 -6.50 3.90 21.77
CA THR A 137 -6.42 3.23 20.47
C THR A 137 -5.38 3.82 19.55
N LYS A 138 -4.97 5.10 19.80
CA LYS A 138 -4.04 5.83 18.94
C LYS A 138 -3.02 6.62 19.75
N LEU A 139 -1.73 6.45 19.42
CA LEU A 139 -0.65 7.21 20.07
C LEU A 139 -0.47 8.58 19.43
N GLY A 140 -0.38 9.64 20.28
CA GLY A 140 -0.23 11.03 19.84
C GLY A 140 1.19 11.61 19.97
N ASN A 141 2.08 10.99 20.73
CA ASN A 141 3.44 11.49 20.99
C ASN A 141 4.22 11.76 19.70
N SER A 142 4.46 13.01 19.34
CA SER A 142 5.10 13.39 18.07
C SER A 142 6.55 12.93 17.96
N GLU A 143 7.31 12.91 19.05
CA GLU A 143 8.72 12.48 19.13
C GLU A 143 8.89 11.01 18.76
N VAL A 144 7.92 10.15 19.09
CA VAL A 144 7.99 8.71 18.85
C VAL A 144 8.09 8.39 17.35
N MET A 145 7.47 9.20 16.49
CA MET A 145 7.58 9.02 15.04
C MET A 145 9.03 9.10 14.56
N GLY A 146 9.78 10.10 15.05
CA GLY A 146 11.19 10.27 14.69
C GLY A 146 12.08 9.15 15.22
N VAL A 147 11.84 8.71 16.45
CA VAL A 147 12.60 7.61 17.08
C VAL A 147 12.42 6.31 16.28
N VAL A 148 11.18 5.94 15.98
CA VAL A 148 10.89 4.73 15.18
C VAL A 148 11.50 4.83 13.78
N ASP A 149 11.32 5.97 13.09
CA ASP A 149 11.89 6.19 11.76
C ASP A 149 13.43 6.02 11.76
N THR A 150 14.12 6.65 12.72
CA THR A 150 15.59 6.60 12.77
C THR A 150 16.10 5.20 13.12
N THR A 151 15.50 4.57 14.14
CA THR A 151 15.93 3.25 14.61
C THR A 151 15.74 2.18 13.56
N LEU A 152 14.55 2.13 12.95
CA LEU A 152 14.23 1.16 11.91
C LEU A 152 15.04 1.40 10.62
N SER A 153 15.20 2.66 10.20
CA SER A 153 15.95 2.96 8.97
C SER A 153 17.37 2.45 9.01
N ARG A 154 18.07 2.62 10.14
CA ARG A 154 19.44 2.13 10.30
C ARG A 154 19.52 0.62 10.10
N VAL A 155 18.59 -0.14 10.65
CA VAL A 155 18.56 -1.61 10.52
C VAL A 155 18.19 -2.02 9.10
N LEU A 156 17.19 -1.35 8.50
CA LEU A 156 16.78 -1.65 7.12
C LEU A 156 17.88 -1.35 6.10
N GLU A 157 18.58 -0.23 6.23
CA GLU A 157 19.70 0.10 5.36
C GLU A 157 20.80 -0.96 5.41
N ALA A 158 21.20 -1.39 6.60
CA ALA A 158 22.16 -2.47 6.78
C ALA A 158 21.65 -3.79 6.19
N TYR A 159 20.41 -4.17 6.50
CA TYR A 159 19.80 -5.40 6.00
C TYR A 159 19.79 -5.48 4.46
N LEU A 160 19.41 -4.38 3.79
CA LEU A 160 19.35 -4.35 2.32
C LEU A 160 20.73 -4.45 1.67
N GLU A 161 21.76 -3.89 2.29
CA GLU A 161 23.14 -4.00 1.82
C GLU A 161 23.71 -5.41 2.03
N GLU A 162 23.40 -6.05 3.16
CA GLU A 162 23.84 -7.40 3.49
C GLU A 162 23.07 -8.48 2.73
N ASN A 163 21.81 -8.22 2.36
CA ASN A 163 20.91 -9.18 1.74
C ASN A 163 20.38 -8.70 0.36
N PRO A 164 21.24 -8.55 -0.67
CA PRO A 164 20.85 -7.98 -1.95
C PRO A 164 19.82 -8.82 -2.74
N ARG A 165 19.74 -10.12 -2.46
CA ARG A 165 18.71 -10.99 -3.07
C ARG A 165 17.34 -10.70 -2.51
N ASP A 166 17.21 -10.56 -1.20
CA ASP A 166 15.96 -10.22 -0.52
C ASP A 166 15.52 -8.79 -0.89
N ALA A 167 16.47 -7.85 -0.90
CA ALA A 167 16.25 -6.49 -1.36
C ALA A 167 15.65 -6.45 -2.77
N LYS A 168 16.22 -7.22 -3.70
CA LYS A 168 15.71 -7.33 -5.07
C LYS A 168 14.29 -7.92 -5.10
N THR A 169 14.02 -8.95 -4.32
CA THR A 169 12.70 -9.59 -4.24
C THR A 169 11.64 -8.61 -3.73
N ILE A 170 11.96 -7.85 -2.67
CA ILE A 170 11.06 -6.83 -2.11
C ILE A 170 10.81 -5.72 -3.14
N ILE A 171 11.85 -5.17 -3.76
CA ILE A 171 11.67 -4.10 -4.76
C ILE A 171 10.89 -4.58 -5.98
N GLN A 172 11.06 -5.83 -6.40
CA GLN A 172 10.24 -6.40 -7.48
C GLN A 172 8.76 -6.48 -7.08
N LYS A 173 8.45 -6.84 -5.84
CA LYS A 173 7.08 -6.82 -5.30
C LYS A 173 6.51 -5.41 -5.33
N VAL A 174 7.27 -4.40 -4.91
CA VAL A 174 6.87 -2.98 -4.96
C VAL A 174 6.54 -2.53 -6.39
N ILE A 175 7.39 -2.88 -7.35
CA ILE A 175 7.15 -2.55 -8.78
C ILE A 175 5.87 -3.22 -9.28
N LEU A 176 5.65 -4.48 -8.92
CA LEU A 176 4.44 -5.22 -9.29
C LEU A 176 3.17 -4.58 -8.70
N ALA A 177 3.22 -4.17 -7.43
CA ALA A 177 2.14 -3.44 -6.76
C ALA A 177 1.80 -2.13 -7.49
N ALA A 178 2.80 -1.32 -7.82
CA ALA A 178 2.63 -0.08 -8.57
C ALA A 178 2.03 -0.32 -9.97
N GLN A 179 2.47 -1.36 -10.67
CA GLN A 179 1.93 -1.73 -11.98
C GLN A 179 0.47 -2.17 -11.88
N ALA A 180 0.13 -3.00 -10.89
CA ALA A 180 -1.24 -3.45 -10.63
C ALA A 180 -2.16 -2.28 -10.30
N ARG A 181 -1.74 -1.36 -9.42
CA ARG A 181 -2.46 -0.13 -9.07
C ARG A 181 -2.70 0.75 -10.31
N ALA A 182 -1.66 0.96 -11.13
CA ALA A 182 -1.77 1.75 -12.35
C ALA A 182 -2.69 1.09 -13.39
N ALA A 183 -2.68 -0.24 -13.51
CA ALA A 183 -3.60 -0.99 -14.38
C ALA A 183 -5.05 -0.89 -13.89
N ALA A 184 -5.28 -1.05 -12.58
CA ALA A 184 -6.61 -0.91 -11.98
C ALA A 184 -7.18 0.50 -12.17
N LYS A 185 -6.35 1.55 -12.01
CA LYS A 185 -6.76 2.94 -12.27
C LYS A 185 -7.18 3.13 -13.73
N ARG A 186 -6.36 2.67 -14.68
CA ARG A 186 -6.69 2.74 -16.11
C ARG A 186 -7.99 2.02 -16.45
N ALA A 187 -8.22 0.85 -15.87
CA ALA A 187 -9.46 0.10 -16.08
C ALA A 187 -10.70 0.88 -15.56
N ARG A 188 -10.61 1.48 -14.36
CA ARG A 188 -11.69 2.33 -13.80
C ARG A 188 -11.95 3.54 -14.68
N ASP A 189 -10.90 4.23 -15.13
CA ASP A 189 -11.02 5.41 -16.00
C ASP A 189 -11.71 5.05 -17.33
N MET A 190 -11.39 3.87 -17.89
CA MET A 190 -12.07 3.39 -19.11
C MET A 190 -13.56 3.09 -18.89
N VAL A 191 -13.91 2.48 -17.75
CA VAL A 191 -15.31 2.21 -17.39
C VAL A 191 -16.08 3.52 -17.17
N GLN A 192 -15.48 4.47 -16.44
CA GLN A 192 -16.11 5.77 -16.21
C GLN A 192 -16.34 6.53 -17.53
N ARG A 193 -15.35 6.55 -18.43
CA ARG A 193 -15.51 7.18 -19.75
C ARG A 193 -16.62 6.52 -20.57
N LYS A 194 -16.72 5.19 -20.55
CA LYS A 194 -17.82 4.49 -21.22
C LYS A 194 -19.18 4.81 -20.60
N SER A 195 -19.27 4.92 -19.26
CA SER A 195 -20.53 5.24 -18.58
C SER A 195 -20.95 6.69 -18.77
N VAL A 196 -20.02 7.64 -18.85
CA VAL A 196 -20.30 9.06 -19.16
C VAL A 196 -20.81 9.21 -20.61
N LEU A 197 -20.26 8.41 -21.53
CA LEU A 197 -20.73 8.38 -22.93
C LEU A 197 -22.10 7.68 -23.09
N VAL A 198 -22.45 6.77 -22.18
CA VAL A 198 -23.71 5.98 -22.23
C VAL A 198 -24.81 6.54 -21.34
N GLY A 199 -24.45 7.28 -20.26
CA GLY A 199 -25.40 7.58 -19.17
C GLY A 199 -25.63 9.04 -18.80
N GLY A 200 -24.94 10.03 -19.35
CA GLY A 200 -25.13 11.36 -18.84
C GLY A 200 -24.57 12.50 -19.66
N GLY A 201 -25.26 12.95 -20.68
CA GLY A 201 -25.08 14.31 -21.12
C GLY A 201 -24.79 14.59 -22.58
N LEU A 202 -24.40 13.62 -23.35
CA LEU A 202 -24.51 13.79 -24.81
C LEU A 202 -25.79 13.11 -25.28
N PRO A 203 -26.66 13.81 -26.00
CA PRO A 203 -27.92 13.24 -26.46
C PRO A 203 -27.64 11.94 -27.22
N GLY A 204 -28.50 10.91 -27.09
CA GLY A 204 -28.42 9.63 -27.82
C GLY A 204 -28.34 9.78 -29.34
N LYS A 205 -28.21 11.00 -29.78
CA LYS A 205 -28.04 11.44 -31.18
C LYS A 205 -26.57 11.50 -31.62
N LEU A 206 -25.58 11.67 -30.70
CA LEU A 206 -24.16 11.68 -31.07
C LEU A 206 -23.67 10.27 -31.47
N ALA A 207 -23.15 10.16 -32.67
CA ALA A 207 -22.37 9.02 -33.09
C ALA A 207 -20.88 9.41 -33.15
N ASP A 208 -20.14 9.07 -32.11
CA ASP A 208 -18.73 9.43 -31.93
C ASP A 208 -17.79 8.68 -32.86
N CYS A 209 -16.58 9.21 -33.11
CA CYS A 209 -15.51 8.57 -33.85
C CYS A 209 -14.51 7.85 -32.92
N GLN A 210 -13.65 7.00 -33.50
CA GLN A 210 -12.66 6.25 -32.76
C GLN A 210 -11.41 7.06 -32.42
N SER A 211 -11.05 8.04 -33.27
CA SER A 211 -9.92 8.93 -33.04
C SER A 211 -10.14 9.78 -31.79
N LYS A 212 -9.06 9.95 -31.02
CA LYS A 212 -9.01 10.85 -29.85
C LYS A 212 -8.25 12.13 -30.14
N ASP A 213 -7.72 12.26 -31.35
CA ASP A 213 -7.00 13.44 -31.80
C ASP A 213 -7.98 14.40 -32.45
N ALA A 214 -8.26 15.50 -31.78
CA ALA A 214 -9.17 16.53 -32.28
C ALA A 214 -8.69 17.15 -33.60
N SER A 215 -7.39 17.16 -33.85
CA SER A 215 -6.82 17.69 -35.11
C SER A 215 -7.09 16.81 -36.32
N GLN A 216 -7.40 15.54 -36.10
CA GLN A 216 -7.69 14.54 -37.13
C GLN A 216 -9.16 14.13 -37.17
N SER A 217 -10.00 14.73 -36.33
CA SER A 217 -11.41 14.38 -36.22
C SER A 217 -12.31 15.43 -36.83
N GLU A 218 -13.38 14.99 -37.46
CA GLU A 218 -14.41 15.83 -38.08
C GLU A 218 -15.74 15.62 -37.36
N LEU A 219 -16.48 16.70 -37.07
CA LEU A 219 -17.84 16.65 -36.54
C LEU A 219 -18.85 17.17 -37.59
N PHE A 220 -19.75 16.29 -37.98
CA PHE A 220 -20.88 16.63 -38.82
C PHE A 220 -22.12 16.92 -37.97
N LEU A 221 -22.69 18.10 -38.13
CA LEU A 221 -23.95 18.48 -37.53
C LEU A 221 -25.06 18.28 -38.56
N VAL A 222 -26.08 17.49 -38.19
CA VAL A 222 -27.21 17.19 -39.07
C VAL A 222 -28.53 17.54 -38.38
N GLU A 223 -29.46 18.06 -39.15
CA GLU A 223 -30.80 18.37 -38.66
C GLU A 223 -31.74 17.18 -38.91
N GLY A 224 -32.34 16.70 -37.81
CA GLY A 224 -33.36 15.67 -37.82
C GLY A 224 -32.86 14.22 -37.91
N ASP A 225 -33.68 13.28 -37.47
CA ASP A 225 -33.32 11.88 -37.29
C ASP A 225 -33.09 11.13 -38.61
N SER A 226 -33.80 11.51 -39.68
CA SER A 226 -33.62 10.91 -41.02
C SER A 226 -32.25 11.22 -41.61
N ALA A 227 -31.82 12.47 -41.59
CA ALA A 227 -30.51 12.89 -42.07
C ALA A 227 -29.40 12.31 -41.17
N GLY A 228 -29.61 12.33 -39.83
CA GLY A 228 -28.70 11.74 -38.87
C GLY A 228 -28.51 10.22 -39.07
N GLY A 229 -29.55 9.48 -39.41
CA GLY A 229 -29.48 8.05 -39.71
C GLY A 229 -28.60 7.74 -40.92
N THR A 230 -28.80 8.45 -42.02
CA THR A 230 -28.02 8.30 -43.27
C THR A 230 -26.57 8.73 -43.08
N ALA A 231 -26.32 9.87 -42.41
CA ALA A 231 -24.96 10.33 -42.07
C ALA A 231 -24.20 9.35 -41.19
N LYS A 232 -24.85 8.78 -40.15
CA LYS A 232 -24.27 7.76 -39.28
C LYS A 232 -23.86 6.48 -40.02
N GLN A 233 -24.59 6.09 -41.07
CA GLN A 233 -24.28 4.92 -41.88
C GLN A 233 -23.14 5.18 -42.86
N GLY A 234 -23.09 6.36 -43.46
CA GLY A 234 -22.10 6.72 -44.48
C GLY A 234 -20.77 7.24 -43.99
N ARG A 235 -20.65 7.59 -42.70
CA ARG A 235 -19.42 8.20 -42.13
C ARG A 235 -18.24 7.24 -42.07
N ASN A 236 -17.05 7.79 -42.09
CA ASN A 236 -15.86 7.06 -41.64
C ASN A 236 -15.81 7.07 -40.11
N ARG A 237 -15.99 5.88 -39.50
CA ARG A 237 -16.03 5.72 -38.05
C ARG A 237 -14.68 5.99 -37.36
N GLU A 238 -13.60 5.99 -38.11
CA GLU A 238 -12.26 6.22 -37.55
C GLU A 238 -12.08 7.65 -37.08
N PHE A 239 -12.51 8.64 -37.87
CA PHE A 239 -12.28 10.06 -37.60
C PHE A 239 -13.51 10.97 -37.75
N GLN A 240 -14.66 10.45 -38.20
CA GLN A 240 -15.87 11.26 -38.41
C GLN A 240 -16.92 10.96 -37.32
N ALA A 241 -17.37 12.01 -36.63
CA ALA A 241 -18.48 11.99 -35.68
C ALA A 241 -19.69 12.71 -36.28
N VAL A 242 -20.92 12.32 -35.90
CA VAL A 242 -22.19 12.90 -36.37
C VAL A 242 -23.07 13.21 -35.14
N LEU A 243 -23.56 14.45 -35.06
CA LEU A 243 -24.48 14.95 -34.03
C LEU A 243 -25.76 15.48 -34.67
#